data_d739c290eee5bb1a4270f6553c8d5945
#
_entry.id   d739c290eee5bb1a4270f6553c8d5945
#
_cell.length_a   1.000
_cell.length_b   1.000
_cell.length_c   1.000
_cell.angle_alpha   90.00
_cell.angle_beta   90.00
_cell.angle_gamma   90.00
#
_symmetry.space_group_name_H-M   'P 1'
#
loop_
_entity.id
_entity.type
_entity.pdbx_description
1 polymer ?
#
loop_
_entity_poly.entity_id
_entity_poly.type
_entity_poly.pdbx_seq_one_letter_code
_entity_poly.pdbx_strand_id
1 'polypeptide(L)'
;MASNLRPEDAREVIEGHGHIPKIHIPLFSRRGFCVYFTVPNGKTAGIAGVTEDGAVWMLCTNAIHEYPITFAREAKRFIDSRPEKLLWNIADKRNKLHLKLLKFLGFKFLREITYGPNNLTFIEFCKCANQSP
;
A
#
# COMPACT_ATOMS: atom_id res chain seq x y z
N MET A 1 -7.84 9.87 -9.08
CA MET A 1 -7.31 9.15 -7.91
C MET A 1 -5.97 9.71 -7.45
N ALA A 2 -4.99 9.84 -8.35
CA ALA A 2 -3.66 10.35 -7.98
C ALA A 2 -3.66 11.76 -7.36
N SER A 3 -4.60 12.61 -7.75
CA SER A 3 -4.74 13.97 -7.20
C SER A 3 -5.51 14.01 -5.87
N ASN A 4 -6.08 12.88 -5.44
CA ASN A 4 -6.93 12.80 -4.25
C ASN A 4 -6.37 11.87 -3.17
N LEU A 5 -5.08 11.61 -3.19
CA LEU A 5 -4.44 10.77 -2.18
C LEU A 5 -4.56 11.39 -0.79
N ARG A 6 -4.63 10.53 0.22
CA ARG A 6 -4.45 10.96 1.61
C ARG A 6 -3.12 11.71 1.71
N PRO A 7 -3.05 12.78 2.54
CA PRO A 7 -1.79 13.52 2.69
C PRO A 7 -0.59 12.65 3.04
N GLU A 8 -0.77 11.65 3.89
CA GLU A 8 0.31 10.74 4.31
C GLU A 8 0.79 9.87 3.15
N ASP A 9 -0.14 9.39 2.31
CA ASP A 9 0.21 8.58 1.14
C ASP A 9 0.88 9.43 0.06
N ALA A 10 0.38 10.65 -0.18
CA ALA A 10 1.02 11.59 -1.09
C ALA A 10 2.45 11.93 -0.63
N ARG A 11 2.62 12.15 0.67
CA ARG A 11 3.94 12.45 1.25
C ARG A 11 4.91 11.28 1.08
N GLU A 12 4.45 10.05 1.26
CA GLU A 12 5.29 8.88 1.05
C GLU A 12 5.76 8.79 -0.41
N VAL A 13 4.86 9.03 -1.37
CA VAL A 13 5.20 9.00 -2.79
C VAL A 13 6.18 10.12 -3.15
N ILE A 14 5.91 11.34 -2.71
CA ILE A 14 6.67 12.53 -3.11
C ILE A 14 8.01 12.59 -2.33
N GLU A 15 7.95 12.59 -1.01
CA GLU A 15 9.14 12.78 -0.18
C GLU A 15 9.92 11.49 0.03
N GLY A 16 9.21 10.36 0.18
CA GLY A 16 9.84 9.07 0.44
C GLY A 16 10.49 8.49 -0.80
N HIS A 17 9.76 8.41 -1.90
CA HIS A 17 10.24 7.79 -3.13
C HIS A 17 10.74 8.79 -4.18
N GLY A 18 10.47 10.08 -4.01
CA GLY A 18 10.84 11.10 -4.99
C GLY A 18 10.01 11.03 -6.26
N HIS A 19 8.79 10.49 -6.18
CA HIS A 19 7.91 10.32 -7.33
C HIS A 19 6.84 11.41 -7.39
N ILE A 20 6.30 11.65 -8.59
CA ILE A 20 5.18 12.55 -8.81
C ILE A 20 3.93 11.68 -8.99
N PRO A 21 2.91 11.77 -8.07
CA PRO A 21 1.77 10.85 -8.11
C PRO A 21 1.04 10.81 -9.46
N LYS A 22 0.77 11.96 -10.06
CA LYS A 22 0.04 12.02 -11.34
C LYS A 22 0.76 11.32 -12.48
N ILE A 23 2.09 11.23 -12.42
CA ILE A 23 2.90 10.60 -13.45
C ILE A 23 3.17 9.14 -13.13
N HIS A 24 3.59 8.87 -11.90
CA HIS A 24 4.11 7.56 -11.52
C HIS A 24 3.02 6.54 -11.17
N ILE A 25 1.88 6.97 -10.59
CA ILE A 25 0.80 6.02 -10.26
C ILE A 25 0.25 5.33 -11.51
N PRO A 26 -0.06 6.04 -12.60
CA PRO A 26 -0.48 5.35 -13.83
C PRO A 26 0.56 4.38 -14.37
N LEU A 27 1.85 4.69 -14.21
CA LEU A 27 2.92 3.78 -14.63
C LEU A 27 2.95 2.53 -13.74
N PHE A 28 2.81 2.69 -12.43
CA PHE A 28 2.78 1.56 -11.50
C PHE A 28 1.60 0.63 -11.77
N SER A 29 0.43 1.18 -12.12
CA SER A 29 -0.77 0.39 -12.36
C SER A 29 -0.64 -0.54 -13.56
N ARG A 30 0.35 -0.32 -14.42
CA ARG A 30 0.63 -1.16 -15.59
C ARG A 30 1.63 -2.27 -15.30
N ARG A 31 2.18 -2.32 -14.08
CA ARG A 31 3.20 -3.31 -13.68
C ARG A 31 2.58 -4.36 -12.78
N GLY A 32 2.58 -5.61 -13.25
CA GLY A 32 2.00 -6.70 -12.50
C GLY A 32 0.47 -6.61 -12.38
N PHE A 33 -0.06 -7.02 -11.25
CA PHE A 33 -1.49 -7.05 -10.97
C PHE A 33 -1.90 -5.79 -10.18
N CYS A 34 -3.02 -5.19 -10.59
CA CYS A 34 -3.48 -3.95 -9.94
C CYS A 34 -5.00 -3.96 -9.82
N VAL A 35 -5.53 -3.49 -8.68
CA VAL A 35 -6.96 -3.36 -8.43
C VAL A 35 -7.29 -2.00 -7.81
N TYR A 36 -8.51 -1.54 -8.02
CA TYR A 36 -9.06 -0.35 -7.37
C TYR A 36 -10.07 -0.78 -6.33
N PHE A 37 -10.09 -0.08 -5.20
CA PHE A 37 -11.09 -0.25 -4.17
C PHE A 37 -12.08 0.90 -4.23
N THR A 38 -13.37 0.57 -4.27
CA THR A 38 -14.43 1.58 -4.16
C THR A 38 -15.20 1.38 -2.87
N VAL A 39 -15.67 2.48 -2.29
CA VAL A 39 -16.52 2.44 -1.10
C VAL A 39 -17.99 2.50 -1.50
N PRO A 40 -18.94 2.17 -0.58
CA PRO A 40 -20.37 2.10 -0.92
C PRO A 40 -20.95 3.35 -1.58
N ASN A 41 -20.38 4.52 -1.35
CA ASN A 41 -20.84 5.75 -2.01
C ASN A 41 -20.30 5.93 -3.45
N GLY A 42 -19.58 4.95 -3.97
CA GLY A 42 -19.05 4.98 -5.33
C GLY A 42 -17.70 5.67 -5.49
N LYS A 43 -17.17 6.30 -4.44
CA LYS A 43 -15.85 6.97 -4.51
C LYS A 43 -14.72 5.94 -4.51
N THR A 44 -13.64 6.24 -5.21
CA THR A 44 -12.45 5.42 -5.18
C THR A 44 -11.73 5.61 -3.84
N ALA A 45 -11.57 4.54 -3.08
CA ALA A 45 -10.90 4.57 -1.79
C ALA A 45 -9.39 4.34 -1.92
N GLY A 46 -8.97 3.60 -2.93
CA GLY A 46 -7.55 3.34 -3.12
C GLY A 46 -7.25 2.48 -4.33
N ILE A 47 -5.97 2.32 -4.56
CA ILE A 47 -5.42 1.44 -5.58
C ILE A 47 -4.35 0.59 -4.93
N ALA A 48 -4.32 -0.69 -5.27
CA ALA A 48 -3.31 -1.60 -4.77
C ALA A 48 -2.81 -2.47 -5.91
N GLY A 49 -1.56 -2.88 -5.80
CA GLY A 49 -0.97 -3.73 -6.81
C GLY A 49 0.12 -4.62 -6.26
N VAL A 50 0.51 -5.59 -7.06
CA VAL A 50 1.64 -6.48 -6.77
C VAL A 50 2.46 -6.56 -8.03
N THR A 51 3.73 -6.21 -7.94
CA THR A 51 4.65 -6.30 -9.08
C THR A 51 5.05 -7.74 -9.34
N GLU A 52 5.74 -7.98 -10.45
CA GLU A 52 6.13 -9.33 -10.85
C GLU A 52 7.06 -10.01 -9.85
N ASP A 53 7.83 -9.23 -9.10
CA ASP A 53 8.75 -9.74 -8.08
C ASP A 53 8.13 -9.80 -6.67
N GLY A 54 6.82 -9.57 -6.55
CA GLY A 54 6.11 -9.68 -5.28
C GLY A 54 6.07 -8.40 -4.44
N ALA A 55 6.52 -7.27 -4.98
CA ALA A 55 6.41 -6.01 -4.25
C ALA A 55 4.95 -5.54 -4.23
N VAL A 56 4.36 -5.50 -3.04
CA VAL A 56 2.98 -5.08 -2.83
C VAL A 56 2.95 -3.60 -2.48
N TRP A 57 2.02 -2.87 -3.08
CA TRP A 57 1.88 -1.44 -2.81
C TRP A 57 0.41 -1.07 -2.74
N MET A 58 0.11 -0.02 -1.99
CA MET A 58 -1.25 0.47 -1.81
C MET A 58 -1.22 1.96 -1.54
N LEU A 59 -2.08 2.71 -2.23
CA LEU A 59 -2.24 4.14 -2.04
C LEU A 59 -3.72 4.44 -1.87
N CYS A 60 -4.06 5.25 -0.88
CA CYS A 60 -5.43 5.48 -0.48
C CYS A 60 -5.82 6.95 -0.60
N THR A 61 -7.11 7.19 -0.78
CA THR A 61 -7.72 8.51 -0.68
C THR A 61 -8.36 8.67 0.69
N ASN A 62 -8.80 9.88 1.01
CA ASN A 62 -9.50 10.14 2.27
C ASN A 62 -10.85 9.41 2.38
N ALA A 63 -11.36 8.83 1.29
CA ALA A 63 -12.62 8.07 1.31
C ALA A 63 -12.56 6.86 2.25
N ILE A 64 -11.37 6.32 2.56
CA ILE A 64 -11.24 5.21 3.50
C ILE A 64 -11.71 5.58 4.91
N HIS A 65 -11.66 6.86 5.28
CA HIS A 65 -12.06 7.32 6.62
C HIS A 65 -13.58 7.25 6.82
N GLU A 66 -14.36 7.22 5.74
CA GLU A 66 -15.81 7.08 5.81
C GLU A 66 -16.23 5.62 6.03
N TYR A 67 -15.43 4.66 5.56
CA TYR A 67 -15.75 3.24 5.61
C TYR A 67 -14.52 2.42 6.00
N PRO A 68 -13.92 2.67 7.18
CA PRO A 68 -12.64 2.06 7.51
C PRO A 68 -12.69 0.54 7.68
N ILE A 69 -13.77 0.01 8.25
CA ILE A 69 -13.90 -1.44 8.46
C ILE A 69 -14.12 -2.15 7.13
N THR A 70 -14.99 -1.61 6.27
CA THR A 70 -15.24 -2.18 4.95
C THR A 70 -13.96 -2.18 4.11
N PHE A 71 -13.22 -1.08 4.14
CA PHE A 71 -11.96 -0.98 3.41
C PHE A 71 -10.93 -1.99 3.91
N ALA A 72 -10.73 -2.09 5.23
CA ALA A 72 -9.77 -3.00 5.81
C ALA A 72 -10.10 -4.46 5.47
N ARG A 73 -11.38 -4.80 5.48
CA ARG A 73 -11.86 -6.15 5.16
C ARG A 73 -11.60 -6.50 3.70
N GLU A 74 -11.86 -5.57 2.80
CA GLU A 74 -11.60 -5.79 1.37
C GLU A 74 -10.09 -5.86 1.07
N ALA A 75 -9.29 -5.04 1.72
CA ALA A 75 -7.84 -5.10 1.60
C ALA A 75 -7.31 -6.46 2.06
N LYS A 76 -7.84 -6.99 3.17
CA LYS A 76 -7.45 -8.30 3.67
C LYS A 76 -7.84 -9.40 2.69
N ARG A 77 -9.03 -9.32 2.12
CA ARG A 77 -9.49 -10.29 1.10
C ARG A 77 -8.56 -10.28 -0.10
N PHE A 78 -8.14 -9.10 -0.56
CA PHE A 78 -7.21 -8.97 -1.67
C PHE A 78 -5.87 -9.65 -1.35
N ILE A 79 -5.28 -9.34 -0.20
CA ILE A 79 -3.97 -9.90 0.20
C ILE A 79 -4.08 -11.42 0.38
N ASP A 80 -5.12 -11.91 1.05
CA ASP A 80 -5.28 -13.34 1.31
C ASP A 80 -5.51 -14.15 0.03
N SER A 81 -6.02 -13.51 -1.03
CA SER A 81 -6.28 -14.17 -2.31
C SER A 81 -5.05 -14.20 -3.23
N ARG A 82 -3.96 -13.53 -2.89
CA ARG A 82 -2.80 -13.44 -3.77
C ARG A 82 -2.04 -14.77 -3.82
N PRO A 83 -1.63 -15.22 -5.03
CA PRO A 83 -0.89 -16.47 -5.19
C PRO A 83 0.61 -16.37 -4.94
N GLU A 84 1.17 -15.17 -4.85
CA GLU A 84 2.60 -14.98 -4.62
C GLU A 84 3.03 -15.64 -3.32
N LYS A 85 4.17 -16.35 -3.33
CA LYS A 85 4.72 -16.99 -2.14
C LYS A 85 5.25 -15.99 -1.13
N LEU A 86 5.72 -14.85 -1.60
CA LEU A 86 6.25 -13.79 -0.77
C LEU A 86 5.75 -12.45 -1.27
N LEU A 87 5.09 -11.70 -0.40
CA LEU A 87 4.76 -10.30 -0.61
C LEU A 87 5.66 -9.46 0.27
N TRP A 88 6.21 -8.38 -0.27
CA TRP A 88 7.16 -7.55 0.45
C TRP A 88 7.11 -6.11 -0.03
N ASN A 89 7.56 -5.20 0.76
CA ASN A 89 7.89 -3.82 0.36
C ASN A 89 8.43 -3.06 1.57
N ILE A 90 8.54 -1.76 1.40
CA ILE A 90 8.88 -0.81 2.47
C ILE A 90 7.77 0.22 2.58
N ALA A 91 7.58 0.74 3.79
CA ALA A 91 6.57 1.76 4.07
C ALA A 91 7.19 2.87 4.91
N ASP A 92 6.82 4.11 4.61
CA ASP A 92 7.30 5.28 5.35
C ASP A 92 6.87 5.15 6.82
N LYS A 93 7.84 5.24 7.73
CA LYS A 93 7.59 5.11 9.17
C LYS A 93 6.61 6.16 9.70
N ARG A 94 6.48 7.29 9.03
CA ARG A 94 5.58 8.37 9.40
C ARG A 94 4.12 8.06 9.05
N ASN A 95 3.87 7.13 8.13
CA ASN A 95 2.52 6.78 7.69
C ASN A 95 1.88 5.76 8.64
N LYS A 96 1.48 6.24 9.83
CA LYS A 96 1.05 5.37 10.94
C LYS A 96 -0.18 4.52 10.60
N LEU A 97 -1.14 5.07 9.88
CA LEU A 97 -2.34 4.32 9.50
C LEU A 97 -1.99 3.18 8.55
N HIS A 98 -1.08 3.43 7.61
CA HIS A 98 -0.61 2.40 6.68
C HIS A 98 0.09 1.27 7.44
N LEU A 99 0.95 1.61 8.40
CA LEU A 99 1.63 0.60 9.23
C LEU A 99 0.63 -0.23 10.03
N LYS A 100 -0.39 0.41 10.57
CA LYS A 100 -1.45 -0.28 11.32
C LYS A 100 -2.24 -1.23 10.42
N LEU A 101 -2.54 -0.79 9.20
CA LEU A 101 -3.21 -1.63 8.21
C LEU A 101 -2.35 -2.83 7.84
N LEU A 102 -1.05 -2.64 7.61
CA LEU A 102 -0.14 -3.74 7.28
C LEU A 102 -0.12 -4.81 8.37
N LYS A 103 -0.13 -4.42 9.65
CA LYS A 103 -0.21 -5.37 10.75
C LYS A 103 -1.52 -6.16 10.72
N PHE A 104 -2.64 -5.47 10.48
CA PHE A 104 -3.95 -6.11 10.36
C PHE A 104 -3.97 -7.13 9.21
N LEU A 105 -3.31 -6.82 8.10
CA LEU A 105 -3.23 -7.69 6.94
C LEU A 105 -2.30 -8.90 7.14
N GLY A 106 -1.57 -8.94 8.25
CA GLY A 106 -0.71 -10.07 8.60
C GLY A 106 0.74 -9.94 8.18
N PHE A 107 1.17 -8.74 7.80
CA PHE A 107 2.58 -8.51 7.46
C PHE A 107 3.44 -8.45 8.71
N LYS A 108 4.68 -8.96 8.59
CA LYS A 108 5.70 -8.84 9.61
C LYS A 108 6.61 -7.67 9.29
N PHE A 109 6.94 -6.88 10.30
CA PHE A 109 7.93 -5.81 10.19
C PHE A 109 9.30 -6.40 10.50
N LEU A 110 10.23 -6.21 9.58
CA LEU A 110 11.56 -6.84 9.67
C LEU A 110 12.59 -5.91 10.26
N ARG A 111 12.69 -4.68 9.74
CA ARG A 111 13.71 -3.72 10.17
C ARG A 111 13.40 -2.33 9.65
N GLU A 112 14.08 -1.33 10.22
CA GLU A 112 14.06 0.02 9.70
C GLU A 112 15.23 0.20 8.75
N ILE A 113 14.98 0.91 7.65
CA ILE A 113 16.01 1.25 6.67
C ILE A 113 15.92 2.72 6.31
N THR A 114 17.02 3.28 5.82
CA THR A 114 17.05 4.62 5.25
C THR A 114 16.88 4.50 3.75
N TYR A 115 15.95 5.28 3.18
CA TYR A 115 15.59 5.12 1.77
C TYR A 115 15.18 6.45 1.14
N GLY A 116 15.36 6.53 -0.19
CA GLY A 116 14.87 7.61 -1.02
C GLY A 116 15.76 8.83 -1.03
N PRO A 117 15.39 9.85 -1.84
CA PRO A 117 16.23 11.03 -2.04
C PRO A 117 16.37 11.90 -0.80
N ASN A 118 15.46 11.78 0.16
CA ASN A 118 15.48 12.56 1.40
C ASN A 118 15.98 11.77 2.61
N ASN A 119 16.50 10.56 2.41
CA ASN A 119 17.04 9.69 3.46
C ASN A 119 16.07 9.50 4.62
N LEU A 120 14.81 9.23 4.31
CA LEU A 120 13.77 9.02 5.32
C LEU A 120 13.80 7.59 5.85
N THR A 121 13.24 7.40 7.05
CA THR A 121 13.15 6.07 7.67
C THR A 121 11.94 5.34 7.14
N PHE A 122 12.18 4.16 6.58
CA PHE A 122 11.15 3.23 6.12
C PHE A 122 11.21 1.95 6.93
N ILE A 123 10.08 1.25 7.01
CA ILE A 123 10.00 -0.07 7.63
C ILE A 123 9.85 -1.10 6.53
N GLU A 124 10.77 -2.07 6.50
CA GLU A 124 10.69 -3.21 5.60
C GLU A 124 9.70 -4.23 6.18
N PHE A 125 8.80 -4.71 5.34
CA PHE A 125 7.78 -5.69 5.77
C PHE A 125 7.65 -6.81 4.74
N CYS A 126 7.17 -7.96 5.22
CA CYS A 126 6.88 -9.08 4.33
C CYS A 126 5.76 -9.96 4.89
N LYS A 127 5.19 -10.75 4.00
CA LYS A 127 4.22 -11.78 4.34
C LYS A 127 4.45 -12.97 3.42
N CYS A 128 4.65 -14.14 4.02
CA CYS A 128 4.71 -15.39 3.27
C CYS A 128 3.28 -15.90 3.07
N ALA A 129 2.87 -16.02 1.81
CA ALA A 129 1.56 -16.60 1.49
C ALA A 129 1.59 -18.09 1.79
N ASN A 130 0.42 -18.64 2.18
CA ASN A 130 0.26 -20.07 2.48
C ASN A 130 1.03 -20.54 3.71
N GLN A 131 1.43 -19.63 4.60
CA GLN A 131 1.82 -20.05 5.93
C GLN A 131 0.57 -20.51 6.66
N SER A 132 0.41 -21.81 6.76
CA SER A 132 -0.62 -22.38 7.61
C SER A 132 -0.36 -21.95 9.04
N PRO A 133 -1.40 -21.54 9.77
CA PRO A 133 -1.24 -21.33 11.19
C PRO A 133 -0.82 -22.60 11.89
#